data_4d3a73a7599170c45abe7d0a375e15f1
#
_entry.id   4d3a73a7599170c45abe7d0a375e15f1
#
_cell.length_a   1.000
_cell.length_b   1.000
_cell.length_c   1.000
_cell.angle_alpha   90.00
_cell.angle_beta   90.00
_cell.angle_gamma   90.00
#
_symmetry.space_group_name_H-M   'P 1'
#
loop_
_entity.id
_entity.type
_entity.pdbx_description
1 polymer ?
#
loop_
_entity_poly.entity_id
_entity_poly.type
_entity_poly.pdbx_seq_one_letter_code
_entity_poly.pdbx_strand_id
1 'polypeptide(L)'
;MTKSSVLMAAGTIAAILFSAPLRAEPAGRITGIGGIFVTSKDPKALVTWYKDVLGISIEPWGGALLHYDAPGHPPVAVWSAMRESSDEFAPSRRDFMINFAVDDLDAFVARLESKGVKIVKRVADETGKFASILDPDGTKIELWQPPAK
;
A
#
# COMPACT_ATOMS: atom_id res chain seq x y z
N MET A 1 5.66 -11.16 82.45
CA MET A 1 5.81 -10.23 81.28
C MET A 1 6.58 -10.95 80.20
N THR A 2 5.86 -11.60 79.29
CA THR A 2 6.39 -12.44 78.23
C THR A 2 6.20 -11.68 76.90
N LYS A 3 7.31 -11.31 76.27
CA LYS A 3 7.34 -10.67 74.94
C LYS A 3 7.29 -11.75 73.84
N SER A 4 6.19 -11.82 73.12
CA SER A 4 6.10 -12.62 71.86
C SER A 4 6.74 -11.89 70.67
N SER A 5 7.73 -12.50 70.09
CA SER A 5 8.34 -12.06 68.83
C SER A 5 7.59 -12.71 67.68
N VAL A 6 6.98 -11.88 66.80
CA VAL A 6 6.36 -12.31 65.56
C VAL A 6 7.44 -12.32 64.46
N LEU A 7 7.72 -13.49 63.92
CA LEU A 7 8.63 -13.68 62.81
C LEU A 7 7.84 -13.50 61.48
N MET A 8 8.10 -12.42 60.77
CA MET A 8 7.58 -12.22 59.43
C MET A 8 8.43 -12.98 58.39
N ALA A 9 7.85 -13.98 57.76
CA ALA A 9 8.47 -14.66 56.63
C ALA A 9 8.20 -13.88 55.35
N ALA A 10 9.26 -13.32 54.75
CA ALA A 10 9.19 -12.68 53.44
C ALA A 10 9.25 -13.76 52.34
N GLY A 11 8.12 -14.03 51.71
CA GLY A 11 8.03 -14.92 50.56
C GLY A 11 8.49 -14.20 49.28
N THR A 12 9.61 -14.64 48.74
CA THR A 12 10.13 -14.17 47.42
C THR A 12 9.35 -14.88 46.33
N ILE A 13 8.48 -14.15 45.60
CA ILE A 13 7.81 -14.65 44.40
C ILE A 13 8.80 -14.53 43.26
N ALA A 14 9.36 -15.65 42.82
CA ALA A 14 10.16 -15.73 41.60
C ALA A 14 9.22 -15.65 40.39
N ALA A 15 9.22 -14.51 39.68
CA ALA A 15 8.52 -14.36 38.40
C ALA A 15 9.28 -15.17 37.32
N ILE A 16 8.71 -16.32 36.95
CA ILE A 16 9.20 -17.10 35.81
C ILE A 16 8.77 -16.38 34.53
N LEU A 17 9.69 -15.64 33.91
CA LEU A 17 9.50 -15.07 32.58
C LEU A 17 9.51 -16.22 31.56
N PHE A 18 8.34 -16.63 31.10
CA PHE A 18 8.22 -17.51 29.94
C PHE A 18 8.59 -16.69 28.70
N SER A 19 9.87 -16.78 28.29
CA SER A 19 10.28 -16.34 26.96
C SER A 19 9.71 -17.32 25.95
N ALA A 20 8.64 -16.91 25.23
CA ALA A 20 8.18 -17.66 24.08
C ALA A 20 9.34 -17.77 23.07
N PRO A 21 9.62 -18.97 22.51
CA PRO A 21 10.68 -19.11 21.54
C PRO A 21 10.37 -18.20 20.33
N LEU A 22 11.29 -17.29 19.99
CA LEU A 22 11.25 -16.56 18.72
C LEU A 22 11.28 -17.64 17.62
N ARG A 23 10.12 -17.86 17.00
CA ARG A 23 10.02 -18.77 15.87
C ARG A 23 10.83 -18.12 14.73
N ALA A 24 11.98 -18.71 14.40
CA ALA A 24 12.75 -18.28 13.24
C ALA A 24 11.86 -18.37 12.00
N GLU A 25 11.70 -17.25 11.29
CA GLU A 25 10.96 -17.23 10.04
C GLU A 25 11.63 -18.16 9.01
N PRO A 26 10.87 -18.93 8.24
CA PRO A 26 11.42 -19.83 7.25
C PRO A 26 12.21 -19.03 6.20
N ALA A 27 13.37 -19.59 5.79
CA ALA A 27 14.14 -19.06 4.66
C ALA A 27 13.30 -19.21 3.35
N GLY A 28 13.52 -18.30 2.38
CA GLY A 28 12.81 -18.36 1.08
C GLY A 28 11.35 -17.85 1.14
N ARG A 29 11.05 -16.91 2.00
CA ARG A 29 9.74 -16.26 2.10
C ARG A 29 9.55 -15.13 1.06
N ILE A 30 8.30 -14.84 0.72
CA ILE A 30 7.95 -13.62 -0.03
C ILE A 30 8.20 -12.42 0.88
N THR A 31 8.95 -11.43 0.38
CA THR A 31 9.31 -10.21 1.13
C THR A 31 8.55 -8.96 0.69
N GLY A 32 7.83 -9.04 -0.44
CA GLY A 32 7.02 -7.93 -0.98
C GLY A 32 6.69 -8.12 -2.46
N ILE A 33 6.07 -7.11 -3.04
CA ILE A 33 5.81 -7.04 -4.48
C ILE A 33 7.08 -6.57 -5.17
N GLY A 34 7.67 -7.43 -6.03
CA GLY A 34 8.89 -7.13 -6.78
C GLY A 34 8.65 -6.31 -8.06
N GLY A 35 7.43 -6.32 -8.60
CA GLY A 35 7.07 -5.55 -9.78
C GLY A 35 5.66 -5.82 -10.27
N ILE A 36 5.16 -4.91 -11.09
CA ILE A 36 3.87 -5.00 -11.79
C ILE A 36 4.17 -4.95 -13.28
N PHE A 37 3.69 -5.93 -14.02
CA PHE A 37 3.90 -6.04 -15.45
C PHE A 37 2.54 -6.09 -16.15
N VAL A 38 2.37 -5.25 -17.15
CA VAL A 38 1.13 -5.16 -17.93
C VAL A 38 1.40 -5.40 -19.41
N THR A 39 0.39 -5.84 -20.13
CA THR A 39 0.43 -5.90 -21.59
C THR A 39 -0.29 -4.69 -22.17
N SER A 40 0.22 -4.16 -23.29
CA SER A 40 -0.37 -3.03 -24.00
C SER A 40 -0.32 -3.29 -25.51
N LYS A 41 -1.30 -2.74 -26.25
CA LYS A 41 -1.26 -2.72 -27.72
C LYS A 41 -0.20 -1.76 -28.25
N ASP A 42 0.05 -0.67 -27.50
CA ASP A 42 1.11 0.31 -27.78
C ASP A 42 1.89 0.61 -26.48
N PRO A 43 2.89 -0.20 -26.14
CA PRO A 43 3.67 -0.02 -24.92
C PRO A 43 4.38 1.34 -24.85
N LYS A 44 4.79 1.90 -25.99
CA LYS A 44 5.47 3.21 -26.01
C LYS A 44 4.51 4.34 -25.64
N ALA A 45 3.31 4.34 -26.20
CA ALA A 45 2.29 5.32 -25.87
C ALA A 45 1.87 5.20 -24.40
N LEU A 46 1.70 3.99 -23.89
CA LEU A 46 1.35 3.75 -22.48
C LEU A 46 2.44 4.28 -21.55
N VAL A 47 3.70 3.94 -21.79
CA VAL A 47 4.85 4.42 -20.98
C VAL A 47 4.94 5.94 -20.99
N THR A 48 4.75 6.56 -22.16
CA THR A 48 4.72 8.04 -22.29
C THR A 48 3.62 8.65 -21.44
N TRP A 49 2.43 8.06 -21.45
CA TRP A 49 1.31 8.53 -20.62
C TRP A 49 1.62 8.42 -19.12
N TYR A 50 2.18 7.29 -18.66
CA TYR A 50 2.57 7.11 -17.26
C TYR A 50 3.62 8.14 -16.82
N LYS A 51 4.57 8.45 -17.70
CA LYS A 51 5.57 9.50 -17.46
C LYS A 51 4.93 10.89 -17.39
N ASP A 52 4.17 11.27 -18.42
CA ASP A 52 3.75 12.66 -18.62
C ASP A 52 2.52 13.01 -17.77
N VAL A 53 1.66 12.05 -17.47
CA VAL A 53 0.43 12.25 -16.71
C VAL A 53 0.63 11.90 -15.23
N LEU A 54 1.13 10.70 -14.93
CA LEU A 54 1.33 10.28 -13.54
C LEU A 54 2.63 10.81 -12.92
N GLY A 55 3.61 11.21 -13.75
CA GLY A 55 4.89 11.71 -13.28
C GLY A 55 5.87 10.61 -12.87
N ILE A 56 5.66 9.38 -13.36
CA ILE A 56 6.57 8.26 -13.07
C ILE A 56 7.86 8.44 -13.86
N SER A 57 9.01 8.34 -13.19
CA SER A 57 10.32 8.36 -13.84
C SER A 57 10.53 7.08 -14.65
N ILE A 58 10.79 7.23 -15.94
CA ILE A 58 11.01 6.10 -16.85
C ILE A 58 12.51 5.90 -17.07
N GLU A 59 12.94 4.68 -16.84
CA GLU A 59 14.32 4.25 -17.02
C GLU A 59 14.67 4.00 -18.50
N PRO A 60 15.96 3.99 -18.88
CA PRO A 60 16.39 3.78 -20.28
C PRO A 60 15.91 2.47 -20.92
N TRP A 61 15.62 1.45 -20.11
CA TRP A 61 15.08 0.18 -20.60
C TRP A 61 13.56 0.19 -20.84
N GLY A 62 12.87 1.31 -20.57
CA GLY A 62 11.46 1.51 -20.91
C GLY A 62 10.46 1.16 -19.80
N GLY A 63 10.90 0.82 -18.61
CA GLY A 63 10.07 0.64 -17.44
C GLY A 63 10.40 1.65 -16.34
N ALA A 64 9.94 1.42 -15.12
CA ALA A 64 10.16 2.28 -13.97
C ALA A 64 10.61 1.51 -12.75
N LEU A 65 11.41 2.13 -11.90
CA LEU A 65 11.70 1.70 -10.54
C LEU A 65 10.93 2.58 -9.58
N LEU A 66 10.03 2.00 -8.81
CA LEU A 66 9.26 2.69 -7.78
C LEU A 66 9.98 2.49 -6.45
N HIS A 67 10.60 3.57 -5.94
CA HIS A 67 11.30 3.56 -4.67
C HIS A 67 10.34 3.90 -3.53
N TYR A 68 10.46 3.16 -2.41
CA TYR A 68 9.65 3.37 -1.19
C TYR A 68 10.35 4.32 -0.21
N ASP A 69 10.96 5.38 -0.72
CA ASP A 69 11.76 6.34 0.04
C ASP A 69 11.02 7.66 0.34
N ALA A 70 9.80 7.82 -0.18
CA ALA A 70 9.02 9.03 0.07
C ALA A 70 8.61 9.11 1.56
N PRO A 71 8.74 10.29 2.19
CA PRO A 71 8.28 10.51 3.55
C PRO A 71 6.79 10.14 3.69
N GLY A 72 6.47 9.35 4.71
CA GLY A 72 5.09 8.94 4.97
C GLY A 72 4.57 7.78 4.09
N HIS A 73 5.38 7.25 3.17
CA HIS A 73 5.00 6.05 2.40
C HIS A 73 4.64 4.90 3.35
N PRO A 74 3.52 4.18 3.12
CA PRO A 74 3.18 3.00 3.92
C PRO A 74 4.27 1.93 3.79
N PRO A 75 4.63 1.26 4.90
CA PRO A 75 5.68 0.23 4.88
C PRO A 75 5.22 -1.10 4.28
N VAL A 76 4.01 -1.13 3.73
CA VAL A 76 3.35 -2.34 3.21
C VAL A 76 2.71 -2.08 1.85
N ALA A 77 2.66 -3.11 1.01
CA ALA A 77 1.78 -3.16 -0.15
C ALA A 77 0.66 -4.17 0.13
N VAL A 78 -0.56 -3.84 -0.27
CA VAL A 78 -1.72 -4.71 -0.12
C VAL A 78 -1.85 -5.59 -1.35
N TRP A 79 -2.01 -6.89 -1.15
CA TRP A 79 -2.47 -7.82 -2.16
C TRP A 79 -3.81 -8.41 -1.70
N SER A 80 -4.80 -8.41 -2.59
CA SER A 80 -6.13 -8.94 -2.29
C SER A 80 -6.74 -9.57 -3.53
N ALA A 81 -7.45 -10.68 -3.34
CA ALA A 81 -8.26 -11.31 -4.38
C ALA A 81 -9.72 -10.90 -4.20
N MET A 82 -10.31 -10.34 -5.27
CA MET A 82 -11.73 -10.00 -5.31
C MET A 82 -12.54 -11.16 -5.88
N ARG A 83 -13.85 -11.19 -5.57
CA ARG A 83 -14.77 -12.14 -6.20
C ARG A 83 -14.92 -11.77 -7.68
N GLU A 84 -15.09 -12.76 -8.55
CA GLU A 84 -15.35 -12.54 -9.98
C GLU A 84 -16.58 -11.63 -10.23
N SER A 85 -17.60 -11.73 -9.38
CA SER A 85 -18.80 -10.88 -9.43
C SER A 85 -18.63 -9.48 -8.83
N SER A 86 -17.43 -9.10 -8.41
CA SER A 86 -17.17 -7.75 -7.86
C SER A 86 -17.21 -6.71 -8.95
N ASP A 87 -17.81 -5.55 -8.66
CA ASP A 87 -17.77 -4.36 -9.51
C ASP A 87 -16.64 -3.38 -9.14
N GLU A 88 -15.78 -3.79 -8.20
CA GLU A 88 -14.70 -2.94 -7.68
C GLU A 88 -13.75 -2.44 -8.78
N PHE A 89 -13.55 -3.24 -9.84
CA PHE A 89 -12.70 -2.86 -10.97
C PHE A 89 -13.44 -2.05 -12.04
N ALA A 90 -14.76 -1.92 -11.95
CA ALA A 90 -15.52 -1.14 -12.92
C ALA A 90 -15.05 0.33 -12.97
N PRO A 91 -15.06 0.96 -14.18
CA PRO A 91 -15.53 0.45 -15.47
C PRO A 91 -14.45 -0.28 -16.29
N SER A 92 -13.29 -0.60 -15.68
CA SER A 92 -12.24 -1.41 -16.33
C SER A 92 -12.76 -2.81 -16.67
N ARG A 93 -12.24 -3.36 -17.78
CA ARG A 93 -12.45 -4.76 -18.17
C ARG A 93 -11.21 -5.63 -17.88
N ARG A 94 -10.22 -5.07 -17.18
CA ARG A 94 -9.05 -5.82 -16.72
C ARG A 94 -9.42 -6.59 -15.46
N ASP A 95 -8.79 -7.74 -15.26
CA ASP A 95 -8.99 -8.61 -14.10
C ASP A 95 -8.12 -8.18 -12.90
N PHE A 96 -7.62 -6.95 -12.95
CA PHE A 96 -6.81 -6.34 -11.89
C PHE A 96 -6.89 -4.82 -11.93
N MET A 97 -6.50 -4.20 -10.85
CA MET A 97 -6.23 -2.76 -10.77
C MET A 97 -4.87 -2.52 -10.11
N ILE A 98 -4.32 -1.33 -10.29
CA ILE A 98 -3.10 -0.88 -9.65
C ILE A 98 -3.46 0.19 -8.63
N ASN A 99 -3.02 0.02 -7.38
CA ASN A 99 -3.12 1.06 -6.37
C ASN A 99 -1.74 1.71 -6.18
N PHE A 100 -1.67 3.05 -6.32
CA PHE A 100 -0.49 3.84 -6.03
C PHE A 100 -0.73 4.70 -4.79
N ALA A 101 0.19 4.64 -3.82
CA ALA A 101 0.19 5.59 -2.72
C ALA A 101 0.65 6.97 -3.21
N VAL A 102 -0.02 8.02 -2.74
CA VAL A 102 0.30 9.42 -3.02
C VAL A 102 0.37 10.23 -1.73
N ASP A 103 1.15 11.27 -1.72
CA ASP A 103 1.34 12.15 -0.56
C ASP A 103 0.21 13.19 -0.41
N ASP A 104 -0.31 13.73 -1.50
CA ASP A 104 -1.41 14.70 -1.55
C ASP A 104 -2.36 14.35 -2.70
N LEU A 105 -3.48 13.70 -2.36
CA LEU A 105 -4.46 13.27 -3.35
C LEU A 105 -5.20 14.44 -3.99
N ASP A 106 -5.48 15.51 -3.24
CA ASP A 106 -6.24 16.63 -3.77
C ASP A 106 -5.41 17.41 -4.81
N ALA A 107 -4.13 17.66 -4.53
CA ALA A 107 -3.19 18.25 -5.49
C ALA A 107 -2.97 17.32 -6.70
N PHE A 108 -2.86 16.02 -6.48
CA PHE A 108 -2.68 15.06 -7.55
C PHE A 108 -3.88 15.02 -8.49
N VAL A 109 -5.11 14.97 -7.93
CA VAL A 109 -6.36 15.00 -8.72
C VAL A 109 -6.47 16.29 -9.53
N ALA A 110 -6.23 17.46 -8.94
CA ALA A 110 -6.24 18.74 -9.66
C ALA A 110 -5.29 18.73 -10.86
N ARG A 111 -4.08 18.15 -10.69
CA ARG A 111 -3.11 17.97 -11.79
C ARG A 111 -3.63 17.04 -12.88
N LEU A 112 -4.27 15.93 -12.53
CA LEU A 112 -4.87 15.00 -13.49
C LEU A 112 -5.98 15.65 -14.30
N GLU A 113 -6.89 16.36 -13.64
CA GLU A 113 -7.97 17.09 -14.28
C GLU A 113 -7.48 18.18 -15.24
N SER A 114 -6.39 18.91 -14.87
CA SER A 114 -5.74 19.87 -15.75
C SER A 114 -5.14 19.25 -17.01
N LYS A 115 -4.85 17.96 -16.98
CA LYS A 115 -4.37 17.17 -18.14
C LYS A 115 -5.49 16.43 -18.87
N GLY A 116 -6.77 16.71 -18.53
CA GLY A 116 -7.93 16.11 -19.15
C GLY A 116 -8.23 14.67 -18.71
N VAL A 117 -7.61 14.19 -17.64
CA VAL A 117 -7.89 12.85 -17.11
C VAL A 117 -9.20 12.89 -16.33
N LYS A 118 -10.11 12.00 -16.69
CA LYS A 118 -11.42 11.88 -16.00
C LYS A 118 -11.26 11.09 -14.71
N ILE A 119 -11.70 11.68 -13.60
CA ILE A 119 -11.82 10.97 -12.33
C ILE A 119 -13.10 10.11 -12.38
N VAL A 120 -12.94 8.81 -12.14
CA VAL A 120 -14.02 7.82 -12.15
C VAL A 120 -14.80 7.84 -10.83
N LYS A 121 -14.05 7.84 -9.71
CA LYS A 121 -14.63 7.79 -8.35
C LYS A 121 -13.70 8.50 -7.37
N ARG A 122 -14.29 9.13 -6.34
CA ARG A 122 -13.57 9.62 -5.15
C ARG A 122 -14.27 9.11 -3.90
N VAL A 123 -13.48 8.67 -2.92
CA VAL A 123 -13.95 8.20 -1.61
C VAL A 123 -12.97 8.69 -0.54
N ALA A 124 -13.48 8.93 0.67
CA ALA A 124 -12.67 9.15 1.85
C ALA A 124 -13.32 8.43 3.03
N ASP A 125 -12.52 7.70 3.80
CA ASP A 125 -12.93 6.98 5.00
C ASP A 125 -11.77 6.92 6.01
N GLU A 126 -11.89 6.08 7.04
CA GLU A 126 -10.86 5.90 8.07
C GLU A 126 -9.54 5.30 7.54
N THR A 127 -9.56 4.68 6.36
CA THR A 127 -8.37 4.09 5.73
C THR A 127 -7.64 5.06 4.81
N GLY A 128 -8.19 6.26 4.58
CA GLY A 128 -7.58 7.34 3.81
C GLY A 128 -8.49 7.96 2.77
N LYS A 129 -7.88 8.66 1.81
CA LYS A 129 -8.56 9.23 0.65
C LYS A 129 -8.20 8.43 -0.59
N PHE A 130 -9.17 8.24 -1.47
CA PHE A 130 -9.01 7.46 -2.70
C PHE A 130 -9.57 8.21 -3.91
N ALA A 131 -8.93 8.08 -5.05
CA ALA A 131 -9.46 8.48 -6.35
C ALA A 131 -9.13 7.42 -7.39
N SER A 132 -10.07 7.12 -8.28
CA SER A 132 -9.86 6.15 -9.37
C SER A 132 -9.89 6.84 -10.71
N ILE A 133 -9.03 6.38 -11.61
CA ILE A 133 -8.95 6.77 -13.02
C ILE A 133 -8.81 5.54 -13.90
N LEU A 134 -8.88 5.71 -15.21
CA LEU A 134 -8.45 4.69 -16.17
C LEU A 134 -7.21 5.18 -16.91
N ASP A 135 -6.26 4.28 -17.15
CA ASP A 135 -5.17 4.52 -18.07
C ASP A 135 -5.65 4.42 -19.54
N PRO A 136 -4.83 4.74 -20.55
CA PRO A 136 -5.20 4.64 -21.97
C PRO A 136 -5.61 3.25 -22.43
N ASP A 137 -5.15 2.20 -21.77
CA ASP A 137 -5.50 0.81 -22.06
C ASP A 137 -6.72 0.31 -21.27
N GLY A 138 -7.35 1.19 -20.48
CA GLY A 138 -8.53 0.89 -19.68
C GLY A 138 -8.23 0.16 -18.38
N THR A 139 -6.98 0.13 -17.91
CA THR A 139 -6.64 -0.39 -16.59
C THR A 139 -7.12 0.60 -15.52
N LYS A 140 -7.84 0.12 -14.50
CA LYS A 140 -8.17 0.95 -13.35
C LYS A 140 -6.93 1.22 -12.53
N ILE A 141 -6.66 2.49 -12.29
CA ILE A 141 -5.66 2.97 -11.35
C ILE A 141 -6.40 3.60 -10.18
N GLU A 142 -6.07 3.19 -8.99
CA GLU A 142 -6.52 3.82 -7.76
C GLU A 142 -5.34 4.58 -7.14
N LEU A 143 -5.58 5.82 -6.76
CA LEU A 143 -4.65 6.68 -6.05
C LEU A 143 -5.09 6.73 -4.60
N TRP A 144 -4.20 6.41 -3.69
CA TRP A 144 -4.48 6.33 -2.26
C TRP A 144 -3.56 7.25 -1.47
N GLN A 145 -4.16 8.20 -0.76
CA GLN A 145 -3.48 8.96 0.27
C GLN A 145 -3.79 8.33 1.62
N PRO A 146 -2.79 7.72 2.30
CA PRO A 146 -2.97 7.17 3.64
C PRO A 146 -3.45 8.24 4.64
N PRO A 147 -4.10 7.83 5.75
CA PRO A 147 -4.42 8.76 6.83
C PRO A 147 -3.13 9.34 7.43
N ALA A 148 -3.18 10.59 7.87
CA ALA A 148 -2.08 11.19 8.64
C ALA A 148 -1.85 10.37 9.92
N LYS A 149 -0.57 10.10 10.23
CA LYS A 149 -0.18 9.44 11.48
C LYS A 149 -0.28 10.40 12.65
#